data_e9ac078db92ad6b7ba10589e844c9ff9
#
_entry.id   e9ac078db92ad6b7ba10589e844c9ff9
#
_cell.length_a   1.000
_cell.length_b   1.000
_cell.length_c   1.000
_cell.angle_alpha   90.00
_cell.angle_beta   90.00
_cell.angle_gamma   90.00
#
_symmetry.space_group_name_H-M   'P 1'
#
loop_
_entity.id
_entity.type
_entity.pdbx_description
1 polymer ?
#
loop_
_entity_poly.entity_id
_entity_poly.type
_entity_poly.pdbx_seq_one_letter_code
_entity_poly.pdbx_strand_id
1 'polypeptide(L)'
;MPASTGVATRALRPARTVVRWAVRHGLPAVYLDRGARHGDPVGRLLRDGAVRDEPYPLYEELRARGPLSPGSIGLVTPSHAVASEILRSDRFGVGWDRSQAPRPIRWALAFGDELDATGVAEPPSMLVVDPPDHTRFRRLVSRAFTPRAVAAFEPVVQRTADSLLDALELRSGVVDLVETYAAQLPVLVIADLLAVPAERRADFLRWGAAAAATLDPGLPFRRYVAAERALRAMHAFLREHMARLRRDPGEDLVSRLVSLPEDEALTERELHATVMLLLGAGFETTMNLLGNGVVLLDGHREQWEALRAAPSGWDGAVEEILRHDSPVQITGRTATGTVSVAGRQVSPGTRVTVLLGAANRDPDVFDEPTRFDVGRPNARDHLAFSAGIHYCVGAGLARLEGVIGLRALSERFPALRVSGRPVRRDLQTLRGFEHLPVQLR
;
A
#
# COMPACT_ATOMS: atom_id res chain seq x y z
N MET A 1 -38.48 -21.10 3.92
CA MET A 1 -38.11 -20.41 5.16
C MET A 1 -36.60 -20.17 5.23
N PRO A 2 -36.12 -18.94 5.03
CA PRO A 2 -34.75 -18.58 5.43
C PRO A 2 -34.70 -17.22 6.15
N ALA A 3 -35.46 -17.03 7.23
CA ALA A 3 -35.43 -15.76 7.99
C ALA A 3 -34.69 -15.85 9.34
N SER A 4 -34.27 -17.02 9.80
CA SER A 4 -33.69 -17.21 11.13
C SER A 4 -32.15 -17.02 11.18
N THR A 5 -31.45 -17.17 10.06
CA THR A 5 -29.98 -17.02 10.01
C THR A 5 -29.50 -15.56 10.09
N GLY A 6 -30.33 -14.62 9.63
CA GLY A 6 -29.96 -13.20 9.61
C GLY A 6 -29.99 -12.51 10.99
N VAL A 7 -30.90 -12.93 11.87
CA VAL A 7 -31.02 -12.31 13.21
C VAL A 7 -29.93 -12.82 14.15
N ALA A 8 -29.62 -14.11 14.11
CA ALA A 8 -28.56 -14.70 14.94
C ALA A 8 -27.15 -14.14 14.56
N THR A 9 -26.89 -13.94 13.26
CA THR A 9 -25.65 -13.32 12.78
C THR A 9 -25.51 -11.88 13.23
N ARG A 10 -26.60 -11.12 13.29
CA ARG A 10 -26.58 -9.70 13.73
C ARG A 10 -26.33 -9.55 15.23
N ALA A 11 -26.87 -10.45 16.05
CA ALA A 11 -26.69 -10.46 17.50
C ALA A 11 -25.24 -10.79 17.93
N LEU A 12 -24.53 -11.64 17.17
CA LEU A 12 -23.15 -12.05 17.46
C LEU A 12 -22.08 -11.10 16.89
N ARG A 13 -22.45 -10.09 16.11
CA ARG A 13 -21.50 -9.14 15.49
C ARG A 13 -20.52 -8.48 16.47
N PRO A 14 -20.94 -7.94 17.63
CA PRO A 14 -20.00 -7.33 18.55
C PRO A 14 -18.97 -8.32 19.07
N ALA A 15 -19.37 -9.55 19.40
CA ALA A 15 -18.47 -10.59 19.87
C ALA A 15 -17.46 -11.00 18.78
N ARG A 16 -17.91 -11.12 17.52
CA ARG A 16 -17.05 -11.42 16.37
C ARG A 16 -16.03 -10.31 16.12
N THR A 17 -16.45 -9.03 16.19
CA THR A 17 -15.55 -7.88 16.06
C THR A 17 -14.45 -7.91 17.13
N VAL A 18 -14.81 -8.18 18.40
CA VAL A 18 -13.85 -8.28 19.51
C VAL A 18 -12.86 -9.43 19.28
N VAL A 19 -13.35 -10.62 18.94
CA VAL A 19 -12.51 -11.80 18.72
C VAL A 19 -11.57 -11.57 17.52
N ARG A 20 -12.08 -11.02 16.43
CA ARG A 20 -11.28 -10.70 15.25
C ARG A 20 -10.19 -9.70 15.58
N TRP A 21 -10.54 -8.60 16.28
CA TRP A 21 -9.55 -7.64 16.73
C TRP A 21 -8.50 -8.27 17.65
N ALA A 22 -8.94 -9.04 18.64
CA ALA A 22 -8.03 -9.65 19.61
C ALA A 22 -6.98 -10.53 18.92
N VAL A 23 -7.38 -11.36 17.96
CA VAL A 23 -6.46 -12.27 17.27
C VAL A 23 -5.57 -11.55 16.25
N ARG A 24 -6.09 -10.54 15.54
CA ARG A 24 -5.37 -9.89 14.44
C ARG A 24 -4.54 -8.69 14.87
N HIS A 25 -4.95 -8.03 15.96
CA HIS A 25 -4.32 -6.80 16.42
C HIS A 25 -3.96 -6.84 17.92
N GLY A 26 -4.88 -7.27 18.79
CA GLY A 26 -4.68 -7.20 20.23
C GLY A 26 -3.53 -8.07 20.73
N LEU A 27 -3.54 -9.37 20.43
CA LEU A 27 -2.46 -10.29 20.80
C LEU A 27 -1.14 -9.96 20.08
N PRO A 28 -1.13 -9.68 18.76
CA PRO A 28 0.09 -9.21 18.10
C PRO A 28 0.65 -7.92 18.72
N ALA A 29 -0.19 -6.95 19.12
CA ALA A 29 0.26 -5.73 19.77
C ALA A 29 1.04 -6.04 21.05
N VAL A 30 0.45 -6.83 21.95
CA VAL A 30 1.10 -7.22 23.24
C VAL A 30 2.43 -7.93 22.99
N TYR A 31 2.46 -8.83 22.01
CA TYR A 31 3.68 -9.56 21.65
C TYR A 31 4.78 -8.63 21.12
N LEU A 32 4.43 -7.75 20.17
CA LEU A 32 5.35 -6.78 19.58
C LEU A 32 5.82 -5.72 20.58
N ASP A 33 4.91 -5.21 21.44
CA ASP A 33 5.27 -4.26 22.50
C ASP A 33 6.27 -4.88 23.51
N ARG A 34 6.09 -6.17 23.82
CA ARG A 34 7.07 -6.89 24.65
C ARG A 34 8.40 -7.03 23.93
N GLY A 35 8.39 -7.41 22.64
CA GLY A 35 9.60 -7.48 21.82
C GLY A 35 10.33 -6.13 21.77
N ALA A 36 9.62 -5.05 21.48
CA ALA A 36 10.18 -3.69 21.42
C ALA A 36 10.91 -3.30 22.72
N ARG A 37 10.29 -3.58 23.90
CA ARG A 37 10.90 -3.30 25.23
C ARG A 37 12.17 -4.11 25.47
N HIS A 38 12.34 -5.27 24.84
CA HIS A 38 13.54 -6.09 24.92
C HIS A 38 14.52 -5.85 23.77
N GLY A 39 14.34 -4.75 23.01
CA GLY A 39 15.26 -4.36 21.94
C GLY A 39 15.08 -5.15 20.64
N ASP A 40 13.98 -5.89 20.48
CA ASP A 40 13.69 -6.57 19.22
C ASP A 40 13.47 -5.54 18.10
N PRO A 41 14.19 -5.64 16.98
CA PRO A 41 14.14 -4.64 15.92
C PRO A 41 12.78 -4.60 15.21
N VAL A 42 12.12 -5.74 15.03
CA VAL A 42 10.80 -5.80 14.38
C VAL A 42 9.73 -5.22 15.31
N GLY A 43 9.82 -5.51 16.61
CA GLY A 43 8.97 -4.90 17.63
C GLY A 43 9.13 -3.38 17.66
N ARG A 44 10.38 -2.87 17.68
CA ARG A 44 10.67 -1.43 17.60
C ARG A 44 10.11 -0.81 16.32
N LEU A 45 10.36 -1.43 15.18
CA LEU A 45 9.88 -0.95 13.88
C LEU A 45 8.35 -0.81 13.84
N LEU A 46 7.62 -1.77 14.39
CA LEU A 46 6.16 -1.82 14.30
C LEU A 46 5.43 -1.10 15.43
N ARG A 47 6.12 -0.70 16.52
CA ARG A 47 5.46 -0.16 17.72
C ARG A 47 6.04 1.15 18.24
N ASP A 48 7.25 1.54 17.83
CA ASP A 48 7.87 2.78 18.28
C ASP A 48 7.56 3.92 17.33
N GLY A 49 6.89 4.96 17.84
CA GLY A 49 6.52 6.14 17.06
C GLY A 49 7.73 6.92 16.54
N ALA A 50 8.83 7.00 17.29
CA ALA A 50 10.06 7.67 16.84
C ALA A 50 10.70 6.92 15.65
N VAL A 51 10.70 5.58 15.70
CA VAL A 51 11.17 4.75 14.59
C VAL A 51 10.26 4.87 13.37
N ARG A 52 8.94 4.99 13.57
CA ARG A 52 8.00 5.25 12.48
C ARG A 52 8.33 6.57 11.76
N ASP A 53 8.57 7.62 12.52
CA ASP A 53 8.85 8.94 11.95
C ASP A 53 10.20 8.97 11.23
N GLU A 54 11.20 8.24 11.74
CA GLU A 54 12.54 8.11 11.14
C GLU A 54 13.08 6.66 11.27
N PRO A 55 12.75 5.76 10.32
CA PRO A 55 13.13 4.35 10.41
C PRO A 55 14.58 4.06 10.01
N TYR A 56 15.23 4.96 9.30
CA TYR A 56 16.53 4.71 8.67
C TYR A 56 17.66 4.38 9.65
N PRO A 57 17.77 5.02 10.83
CA PRO A 57 18.78 4.62 11.82
C PRO A 57 18.62 3.16 12.28
N LEU A 58 17.38 2.68 12.45
CA LEU A 58 17.12 1.27 12.77
C LEU A 58 17.46 0.35 11.59
N TYR A 59 17.26 0.78 10.37
CA TYR A 59 17.64 0.02 9.18
C TYR A 59 19.16 -0.18 9.10
N GLU A 60 19.95 0.83 9.42
CA GLU A 60 21.40 0.72 9.47
C GLU A 60 21.87 -0.16 10.65
N GLU A 61 21.21 -0.07 11.82
CA GLU A 61 21.45 -1.00 12.93
C GLU A 61 21.22 -2.46 12.50
N LEU A 62 20.14 -2.71 11.75
CA LEU A 62 19.84 -4.05 11.24
C LEU A 62 20.84 -4.50 10.17
N ARG A 63 21.28 -3.60 9.29
CA ARG A 63 22.29 -3.88 8.26
C ARG A 63 23.61 -4.32 8.90
N ALA A 64 24.02 -3.64 9.98
CA ALA A 64 25.21 -4.00 10.74
C ALA A 64 25.14 -5.41 11.39
N ARG A 65 23.93 -5.96 11.60
CA ARG A 65 23.76 -7.34 12.09
C ARG A 65 23.89 -8.40 11.00
N GLY A 66 23.99 -7.99 9.75
CA GLY A 66 24.12 -8.85 8.58
C GLY A 66 22.86 -8.87 7.68
N PRO A 67 22.96 -9.55 6.52
CA PRO A 67 21.94 -9.50 5.48
C PRO A 67 20.62 -10.18 5.85
N LEU A 68 20.63 -11.07 6.85
CA LEU A 68 19.45 -11.81 7.34
C LEU A 68 19.59 -12.09 8.83
N SER A 69 18.79 -11.45 9.66
CA SER A 69 18.88 -11.52 11.12
C SER A 69 17.59 -12.02 11.77
N PRO A 70 17.65 -12.57 13.01
CA PRO A 70 16.44 -12.90 13.78
C PRO A 70 15.65 -11.66 14.17
N GLY A 71 14.31 -11.80 14.19
CA GLY A 71 13.36 -10.85 14.75
C GLY A 71 12.23 -11.58 15.46
N SER A 72 11.40 -10.86 16.20
CA SER A 72 10.30 -11.44 16.99
C SER A 72 9.32 -12.28 16.18
N ILE A 73 9.09 -11.95 14.93
CA ILE A 73 8.16 -12.68 14.03
C ILE A 73 8.89 -13.43 12.91
N GLY A 74 10.05 -14.02 13.21
CA GLY A 74 10.85 -14.80 12.27
C GLY A 74 12.17 -14.14 11.93
N LEU A 75 12.46 -13.94 10.65
CA LEU A 75 13.68 -13.31 10.17
C LEU A 75 13.38 -11.92 9.59
N VAL A 76 14.40 -11.08 9.50
CA VAL A 76 14.32 -9.75 8.90
C VAL A 76 15.52 -9.52 7.99
N THR A 77 15.29 -8.90 6.83
CA THR A 77 16.35 -8.53 5.89
C THR A 77 16.30 -7.07 5.52
N PRO A 78 17.39 -6.30 5.70
CA PRO A 78 17.59 -4.97 5.16
C PRO A 78 18.35 -4.98 3.83
N SER A 79 18.87 -6.14 3.39
CA SER A 79 19.71 -6.27 2.19
C SER A 79 18.90 -6.32 0.92
N HIS A 80 19.29 -5.54 -0.09
CA HIS A 80 18.66 -5.52 -1.40
C HIS A 80 18.79 -6.88 -2.11
N ALA A 81 19.96 -7.48 -2.10
CA ALA A 81 20.22 -8.76 -2.74
C ALA A 81 19.34 -9.88 -2.14
N VAL A 82 19.29 -9.98 -0.82
CA VAL A 82 18.47 -10.98 -0.10
C VAL A 82 16.98 -10.69 -0.28
N ALA A 83 16.56 -9.41 -0.24
CA ALA A 83 15.20 -9.01 -0.50
C ALA A 83 14.77 -9.42 -1.92
N SER A 84 15.59 -9.13 -2.94
CA SER A 84 15.32 -9.49 -4.33
C SER A 84 15.25 -11.00 -4.54
N GLU A 85 16.15 -11.77 -3.91
CA GLU A 85 16.15 -13.24 -3.92
C GLU A 85 14.83 -13.78 -3.37
N ILE A 86 14.44 -13.36 -2.17
CA ILE A 86 13.22 -13.82 -1.49
C ILE A 86 11.96 -13.46 -2.27
N LEU A 87 11.89 -12.22 -2.80
CA LEU A 87 10.71 -11.72 -3.51
C LEU A 87 10.50 -12.39 -4.87
N ARG A 88 11.56 -12.91 -5.51
CA ARG A 88 11.51 -13.60 -6.80
C ARG A 88 11.41 -15.12 -6.68
N SER A 89 11.65 -15.67 -5.49
CA SER A 89 11.69 -17.10 -5.26
C SER A 89 10.29 -17.70 -5.18
N ASP A 90 10.10 -18.84 -5.82
CA ASP A 90 8.90 -19.70 -5.71
C ASP A 90 8.87 -20.52 -4.42
N ARG A 91 9.99 -20.52 -3.64
CA ARG A 91 10.09 -21.15 -2.33
C ARG A 91 9.56 -20.26 -1.19
N PHE A 92 9.06 -19.06 -1.52
CA PHE A 92 8.47 -18.12 -0.59
C PHE A 92 7.10 -17.69 -1.07
N GLY A 93 6.08 -17.89 -0.22
CA GLY A 93 4.72 -17.43 -0.45
C GLY A 93 4.37 -16.21 0.37
N VAL A 94 3.21 -15.63 0.13
CA VAL A 94 2.60 -14.55 0.91
C VAL A 94 1.56 -15.08 1.89
N GLY A 95 1.03 -16.27 1.63
CA GLY A 95 0.00 -16.91 2.43
C GLY A 95 0.53 -17.29 3.82
N TRP A 96 -0.34 -17.13 4.81
CA TRP A 96 -0.19 -17.79 6.09
C TRP A 96 -1.13 -18.99 6.15
N ASP A 97 -0.55 -20.18 6.28
CA ASP A 97 -1.34 -21.39 6.44
C ASP A 97 -2.03 -21.40 7.82
N ARG A 98 -3.28 -20.97 7.84
CA ARG A 98 -4.12 -20.93 9.05
C ARG A 98 -4.28 -22.31 9.69
N SER A 99 -4.08 -23.41 8.93
CA SER A 99 -4.21 -24.78 9.44
C SER A 99 -3.12 -25.10 10.47
N GLN A 100 -1.97 -24.44 10.38
CA GLN A 100 -0.85 -24.59 11.30
C GLN A 100 -1.02 -23.80 12.61
N ALA A 101 -2.01 -22.90 12.69
CA ALA A 101 -2.29 -22.20 13.93
C ALA A 101 -2.85 -23.15 15.00
N PRO A 102 -2.55 -22.93 16.30
CA PRO A 102 -3.15 -23.69 17.40
C PRO A 102 -4.68 -23.71 17.31
N ARG A 103 -5.28 -24.84 17.72
CA ARG A 103 -6.75 -25.04 17.63
C ARG A 103 -7.60 -23.85 18.12
N PRO A 104 -7.31 -23.22 19.29
CA PRO A 104 -8.11 -22.09 19.77
C PRO A 104 -8.01 -20.88 18.85
N ILE A 105 -6.82 -20.64 18.25
CA ILE A 105 -6.62 -19.55 17.30
C ILE A 105 -7.38 -19.82 15.99
N ARG A 106 -7.34 -21.06 15.48
CA ARG A 106 -8.11 -21.45 14.29
C ARG A 106 -9.60 -21.25 14.48
N TRP A 107 -10.11 -21.66 15.65
CA TRP A 107 -11.51 -21.46 16.00
C TRP A 107 -11.85 -19.97 16.09
N ALA A 108 -11.03 -19.17 16.73
CA ALA A 108 -11.23 -17.73 16.86
C ALA A 108 -11.21 -17.01 15.49
N LEU A 109 -10.29 -17.43 14.60
CA LEU A 109 -10.24 -16.91 13.23
C LEU A 109 -11.52 -17.27 12.46
N ALA A 110 -11.95 -18.54 12.52
CA ALA A 110 -13.17 -19.00 11.85
C ALA A 110 -14.43 -18.30 12.40
N PHE A 111 -14.52 -18.14 13.73
CA PHE A 111 -15.61 -17.42 14.38
C PHE A 111 -15.66 -15.95 13.98
N GLY A 112 -14.48 -15.32 13.85
CA GLY A 112 -14.35 -13.92 13.44
C GLY A 112 -14.55 -13.67 11.95
N ASP A 113 -14.52 -14.69 11.08
CA ASP A 113 -14.65 -14.50 9.64
C ASP A 113 -16.06 -13.98 9.26
N GLU A 114 -16.06 -12.81 8.60
CA GLU A 114 -17.25 -12.19 8.01
C GLU A 114 -16.88 -11.58 6.66
N LEU A 115 -17.64 -11.92 5.63
CA LEU A 115 -17.42 -11.43 4.26
C LEU A 115 -17.44 -9.91 4.17
N ASP A 116 -18.40 -9.29 4.87
CA ASP A 116 -18.65 -7.84 4.82
C ASP A 116 -17.61 -6.99 5.57
N ALA A 117 -16.60 -7.61 6.17
CA ALA A 117 -15.54 -6.91 6.91
C ALA A 117 -14.14 -7.40 6.53
N THR A 118 -14.03 -8.12 5.40
CA THR A 118 -12.73 -8.59 4.86
C THR A 118 -11.89 -7.40 4.42
N GLY A 119 -10.66 -7.31 4.94
CA GLY A 119 -9.71 -6.26 4.58
C GLY A 119 -8.94 -6.58 3.30
N VAL A 120 -8.21 -5.58 2.80
CA VAL A 120 -7.39 -5.70 1.56
C VAL A 120 -6.26 -6.73 1.69
N ALA A 121 -5.77 -6.99 2.89
CA ALA A 121 -4.74 -7.98 3.20
C ALA A 121 -5.32 -9.29 3.75
N GLU A 122 -6.51 -9.67 3.35
CA GLU A 122 -7.17 -10.91 3.76
C GLU A 122 -7.58 -11.74 2.54
N PRO A 123 -7.47 -13.09 2.61
CA PRO A 123 -7.91 -13.94 1.51
C PRO A 123 -9.41 -13.76 1.19
N PRO A 124 -9.79 -13.75 -0.09
CA PRO A 124 -9.00 -14.12 -1.26
C PRO A 124 -8.33 -12.95 -2.01
N SER A 125 -7.88 -11.91 -1.32
CA SER A 125 -7.16 -10.82 -1.96
C SER A 125 -5.89 -11.31 -2.68
N MET A 126 -5.66 -10.86 -3.92
CA MET A 126 -4.46 -11.16 -4.71
C MET A 126 -3.15 -10.78 -4.00
N LEU A 127 -3.21 -9.87 -3.02
CA LEU A 127 -2.05 -9.45 -2.22
C LEU A 127 -1.52 -10.57 -1.32
N VAL A 128 -2.40 -11.49 -0.88
CA VAL A 128 -2.10 -12.47 0.18
C VAL A 128 -2.49 -13.91 -0.18
N VAL A 129 -2.65 -14.19 -1.46
CA VAL A 129 -2.80 -15.55 -1.99
C VAL A 129 -1.63 -15.92 -2.88
N ASP A 130 -1.33 -17.21 -2.93
CA ASP A 130 -0.28 -17.81 -3.75
C ASP A 130 -0.86 -18.48 -5.01
N PRO A 131 -0.04 -18.87 -6.00
CA PRO A 131 -0.48 -19.70 -7.11
C PRO A 131 -1.16 -21.00 -6.64
N PRO A 132 -2.22 -21.51 -7.33
CA PRO A 132 -2.69 -21.03 -8.64
C PRO A 132 -3.64 -19.81 -8.61
N ASP A 133 -4.27 -19.51 -7.46
CA ASP A 133 -5.26 -18.45 -7.34
C ASP A 133 -4.68 -17.07 -7.68
N HIS A 134 -3.49 -16.75 -7.15
CA HIS A 134 -2.79 -15.51 -7.49
C HIS A 134 -2.63 -15.37 -9.01
N THR A 135 -2.19 -16.41 -9.71
CA THR A 135 -1.94 -16.37 -11.17
C THR A 135 -3.24 -16.10 -11.93
N ARG A 136 -4.36 -16.71 -11.50
CA ARG A 136 -5.68 -16.50 -12.09
C ARG A 136 -6.14 -15.05 -11.92
N PHE A 137 -6.11 -14.51 -10.70
CA PHE A 137 -6.51 -13.13 -10.43
C PHE A 137 -5.61 -12.12 -11.15
N ARG A 138 -4.30 -12.34 -11.08
CA ARG A 138 -3.31 -11.48 -11.72
C ARG A 138 -3.53 -11.36 -13.23
N ARG A 139 -3.81 -12.47 -13.92
CA ARG A 139 -4.06 -12.49 -15.36
C ARG A 139 -5.23 -11.60 -15.74
N LEU A 140 -6.32 -11.63 -14.98
CA LEU A 140 -7.53 -10.85 -15.24
C LEU A 140 -7.30 -9.35 -15.04
N VAL A 141 -6.66 -9.00 -13.94
CA VAL A 141 -6.41 -7.58 -13.56
C VAL A 141 -5.34 -6.95 -14.46
N SER A 142 -4.26 -7.67 -14.80
CA SER A 142 -3.13 -7.12 -15.56
C SER A 142 -3.50 -6.58 -16.94
N ARG A 143 -4.61 -7.02 -17.51
CA ARG A 143 -5.12 -6.52 -18.81
C ARG A 143 -5.43 -5.02 -18.77
N ALA A 144 -5.84 -4.49 -17.61
CA ALA A 144 -6.12 -3.07 -17.42
C ALA A 144 -4.87 -2.21 -17.14
N PHE A 145 -3.73 -2.84 -16.85
CA PHE A 145 -2.46 -2.17 -16.49
C PHE A 145 -1.35 -2.43 -17.51
N THR A 146 -1.70 -2.81 -18.73
CA THR A 146 -0.71 -2.90 -19.82
C THR A 146 -0.16 -1.51 -20.16
N PRO A 147 1.05 -1.39 -20.73
CA PRO A 147 1.62 -0.09 -21.10
C PRO A 147 0.68 0.77 -21.96
N ARG A 148 -0.03 0.12 -22.91
CA ARG A 148 -1.04 0.80 -23.74
C ARG A 148 -2.23 1.30 -22.95
N ALA A 149 -2.74 0.50 -22.00
CA ALA A 149 -3.86 0.90 -21.14
C ALA A 149 -3.46 2.04 -20.21
N VAL A 150 -2.26 1.99 -19.63
CA VAL A 150 -1.72 3.05 -18.77
C VAL A 150 -1.55 4.35 -19.58
N ALA A 151 -0.97 4.31 -20.77
CA ALA A 151 -0.83 5.48 -21.63
C ALA A 151 -2.18 6.12 -21.98
N ALA A 152 -3.25 5.33 -22.14
CA ALA A 152 -4.59 5.85 -22.37
C ALA A 152 -5.16 6.65 -21.16
N PHE A 153 -4.61 6.47 -19.94
CA PHE A 153 -4.97 7.24 -18.76
C PHE A 153 -4.25 8.59 -18.66
N GLU A 154 -3.19 8.83 -19.45
CA GLU A 154 -2.43 10.09 -19.39
C GLU A 154 -3.34 11.35 -19.48
N PRO A 155 -4.27 11.46 -20.44
CA PRO A 155 -5.17 12.61 -20.51
C PRO A 155 -6.12 12.73 -19.28
N VAL A 156 -6.49 11.61 -18.67
CA VAL A 156 -7.33 11.60 -17.46
C VAL A 156 -6.54 12.14 -16.28
N VAL A 157 -5.31 11.64 -16.06
CA VAL A 157 -4.43 12.09 -14.98
C VAL A 157 -4.10 13.57 -15.14
N GLN A 158 -3.79 14.03 -16.38
CA GLN A 158 -3.45 15.43 -16.62
C GLN A 158 -4.66 16.35 -16.33
N ARG A 159 -5.84 16.06 -16.87
CA ARG A 159 -7.04 16.88 -16.61
C ARG A 159 -7.40 16.90 -15.13
N THR A 160 -7.24 15.78 -14.43
CA THR A 160 -7.50 15.69 -12.99
C THR A 160 -6.53 16.57 -12.21
N ALA A 161 -5.22 16.48 -12.54
CA ALA A 161 -4.20 17.32 -11.93
C ALA A 161 -4.50 18.82 -12.16
N ASP A 162 -4.78 19.22 -13.41
CA ASP A 162 -5.06 20.60 -13.75
C ASP A 162 -6.29 21.15 -12.99
N SER A 163 -7.38 20.39 -12.95
CA SER A 163 -8.58 20.78 -12.19
C SER A 163 -8.34 20.97 -10.70
N LEU A 164 -7.50 20.12 -10.10
CA LEU A 164 -7.12 20.25 -8.69
C LEU A 164 -6.22 21.47 -8.45
N LEU A 165 -5.32 21.75 -9.38
CA LEU A 165 -4.44 22.92 -9.32
C LEU A 165 -5.20 24.22 -9.52
N ASP A 166 -6.18 24.26 -10.42
CA ASP A 166 -7.10 25.40 -10.60
C ASP A 166 -7.86 25.71 -9.28
N ALA A 167 -8.33 24.67 -8.59
CA ALA A 167 -8.96 24.83 -7.27
C ALA A 167 -7.97 25.32 -6.20
N LEU A 168 -6.70 24.93 -6.27
CA LEU A 168 -5.64 25.39 -5.38
C LEU A 168 -5.28 26.87 -5.62
N GLU A 169 -5.32 27.35 -6.87
CA GLU A 169 -5.04 28.77 -7.19
C GLU A 169 -5.99 29.74 -6.52
N LEU A 170 -7.20 29.30 -6.24
CA LEU A 170 -8.23 30.10 -5.55
C LEU A 170 -7.99 30.20 -4.04
N ARG A 171 -7.04 29.44 -3.51
CA ARG A 171 -6.71 29.45 -2.09
C ARG A 171 -5.58 30.44 -1.78
N SER A 172 -5.59 30.97 -0.57
CA SER A 172 -4.56 31.88 -0.05
C SER A 172 -3.99 31.32 1.25
N GLY A 173 -2.75 31.71 1.56
CA GLY A 173 -2.06 31.29 2.77
C GLY A 173 -1.52 29.88 2.70
N VAL A 174 -1.41 29.24 3.88
CA VAL A 174 -0.93 27.86 4.01
C VAL A 174 -2.10 26.90 3.75
N VAL A 175 -1.86 25.92 2.90
CA VAL A 175 -2.83 24.85 2.57
C VAL A 175 -2.26 23.48 2.95
N ASP A 176 -3.12 22.52 3.28
CA ASP A 176 -2.72 21.13 3.44
C ASP A 176 -2.69 20.46 2.06
N LEU A 177 -1.49 20.17 1.57
CA LEU A 177 -1.31 19.59 0.24
C LEU A 177 -1.82 18.14 0.16
N VAL A 178 -1.81 17.40 1.27
CA VAL A 178 -2.36 16.03 1.30
C VAL A 178 -3.86 16.08 1.05
N GLU A 179 -4.59 16.90 1.81
CA GLU A 179 -6.04 17.01 1.70
C GLU A 179 -6.48 17.57 0.33
N THR A 180 -5.76 18.56 -0.17
CA THR A 180 -6.22 19.36 -1.31
C THR A 180 -5.73 18.83 -2.66
N TYR A 181 -4.66 18.04 -2.69
CA TYR A 181 -4.05 17.59 -3.94
C TYR A 181 -3.57 16.14 -3.91
N ALA A 182 -2.61 15.81 -3.02
CA ALA A 182 -1.91 14.54 -3.11
C ALA A 182 -2.81 13.32 -2.90
N ALA A 183 -3.84 13.42 -2.05
CA ALA A 183 -4.84 12.36 -1.87
C ALA A 183 -5.92 12.39 -2.96
N GLN A 184 -6.27 13.58 -3.46
CA GLN A 184 -7.35 13.74 -4.43
C GLN A 184 -7.00 13.16 -5.79
N LEU A 185 -5.78 13.43 -6.29
CA LEU A 185 -5.36 13.01 -7.62
C LEU A 185 -5.50 11.49 -7.81
N PRO A 186 -4.85 10.61 -7.01
CA PRO A 186 -4.95 9.17 -7.22
C PRO A 186 -6.34 8.60 -6.91
N VAL A 187 -7.09 9.20 -5.98
CA VAL A 187 -8.48 8.76 -5.72
C VAL A 187 -9.39 9.03 -6.90
N LEU A 188 -9.25 10.17 -7.56
CA LEU A 188 -10.05 10.50 -8.73
C LEU A 188 -9.69 9.61 -9.91
N VAL A 189 -8.39 9.34 -10.12
CA VAL A 189 -7.90 8.46 -11.20
C VAL A 189 -8.38 7.01 -10.99
N ILE A 190 -8.25 6.46 -9.79
CA ILE A 190 -8.71 5.09 -9.51
C ILE A 190 -10.24 4.99 -9.56
N ALA A 191 -10.95 6.05 -9.17
CA ALA A 191 -12.41 6.11 -9.27
C ALA A 191 -12.88 6.06 -10.73
N ASP A 192 -12.18 6.73 -11.64
CA ASP A 192 -12.47 6.66 -13.08
C ASP A 192 -12.16 5.24 -13.63
N LEU A 193 -11.02 4.63 -13.25
CA LEU A 193 -10.68 3.26 -13.65
C LEU A 193 -11.76 2.22 -13.25
N LEU A 194 -12.43 2.46 -12.12
CA LEU A 194 -13.42 1.55 -11.54
C LEU A 194 -14.88 2.01 -11.77
N ALA A 195 -15.10 3.03 -12.61
CA ALA A 195 -16.41 3.64 -12.90
C ALA A 195 -17.20 4.06 -11.64
N VAL A 196 -16.50 4.59 -10.65
CA VAL A 196 -17.12 5.06 -9.41
C VAL A 196 -17.84 6.39 -9.65
N PRO A 197 -19.13 6.51 -9.27
CA PRO A 197 -19.87 7.75 -9.39
C PRO A 197 -19.21 8.91 -8.62
N ALA A 198 -19.26 10.12 -9.22
CA ALA A 198 -18.57 11.30 -8.68
C ALA A 198 -18.98 11.64 -7.24
N GLU A 199 -20.27 11.47 -6.91
CA GLU A 199 -20.83 11.72 -5.58
C GLU A 199 -20.31 10.77 -4.49
N ARG A 200 -19.71 9.64 -4.88
CA ARG A 200 -19.15 8.65 -3.95
C ARG A 200 -17.64 8.78 -3.72
N ARG A 201 -16.96 9.63 -4.49
CA ARG A 201 -15.49 9.75 -4.46
C ARG A 201 -14.95 10.18 -3.10
N ALA A 202 -15.64 11.08 -2.39
CA ALA A 202 -15.27 11.46 -1.03
C ALA A 202 -15.38 10.31 -0.01
N ASP A 203 -16.31 9.37 -0.22
CA ASP A 203 -16.41 8.16 0.61
C ASP A 203 -15.17 7.29 0.46
N PHE A 204 -14.60 7.20 -0.74
CA PHE A 204 -13.43 6.38 -1.04
C PHE A 204 -12.18 6.83 -0.29
N LEU A 205 -11.96 8.13 -0.13
CA LEU A 205 -10.87 8.64 0.71
C LEU A 205 -10.98 8.12 2.15
N ARG A 206 -12.20 8.21 2.74
CA ARG A 206 -12.42 7.75 4.11
C ARG A 206 -12.28 6.24 4.26
N TRP A 207 -12.81 5.47 3.30
CA TRP A 207 -12.76 4.00 3.33
C TRP A 207 -11.34 3.47 3.10
N GLY A 208 -10.60 4.08 2.19
CA GLY A 208 -9.24 3.67 1.91
C GLY A 208 -8.28 3.97 3.05
N ALA A 209 -8.35 5.15 3.67
CA ALA A 209 -7.57 5.44 4.87
C ALA A 209 -7.87 4.45 6.00
N ALA A 210 -9.14 4.05 6.16
CA ALA A 210 -9.54 3.02 7.11
C ALA A 210 -9.01 1.63 6.75
N ALA A 211 -9.01 1.27 5.46
CA ALA A 211 -8.45 0.02 4.97
C ALA A 211 -6.92 -0.04 5.16
N ALA A 212 -6.21 1.04 4.84
CA ALA A 212 -4.77 1.15 5.04
C ALA A 212 -4.36 0.96 6.51
N ALA A 213 -5.14 1.49 7.45
CA ALA A 213 -4.89 1.31 8.87
C ALA A 213 -4.90 -0.17 9.32
N THR A 214 -5.60 -1.05 8.60
CA THR A 214 -5.64 -2.49 8.91
C THR A 214 -4.43 -3.27 8.42
N LEU A 215 -3.53 -2.65 7.65
CA LEU A 215 -2.28 -3.29 7.19
C LEU A 215 -1.28 -3.48 8.32
N ASP A 216 -1.29 -2.60 9.32
CA ASP A 216 -0.38 -2.69 10.46
C ASP A 216 -0.94 -3.58 11.57
N PRO A 217 -0.12 -4.46 12.15
CA PRO A 217 -0.51 -5.21 13.34
C PRO A 217 -0.60 -4.28 14.54
N GLY A 218 -1.57 -4.55 15.42
CA GLY A 218 -1.66 -3.82 16.68
C GLY A 218 -2.51 -2.56 16.65
N LEU A 219 -3.43 -2.44 15.69
CA LEU A 219 -4.40 -1.34 15.63
C LEU A 219 -5.24 -1.28 16.92
N PRO A 220 -5.36 -0.11 17.60
CA PRO A 220 -6.18 0.05 18.78
C PRO A 220 -7.66 -0.28 18.51
N PHE A 221 -8.35 -0.88 19.48
CA PHE A 221 -9.73 -1.38 19.29
C PHE A 221 -10.71 -0.32 18.74
N ARG A 222 -10.63 0.92 19.22
CA ARG A 222 -11.50 2.00 18.71
C ARG A 222 -11.26 2.31 17.23
N ARG A 223 -9.98 2.37 16.82
CA ARG A 223 -9.60 2.56 15.40
C ARG A 223 -10.01 1.35 14.55
N TYR A 224 -9.84 0.14 15.10
CA TYR A 224 -10.28 -1.09 14.42
C TYR A 224 -11.79 -1.09 14.17
N VAL A 225 -12.60 -0.73 15.16
CA VAL A 225 -14.07 -0.64 14.99
C VAL A 225 -14.44 0.41 13.93
N ALA A 226 -13.75 1.55 13.90
CA ALA A 226 -13.96 2.56 12.86
C ALA A 226 -13.59 2.03 11.47
N ALA A 227 -12.44 1.35 11.35
CA ALA A 227 -11.99 0.74 10.10
C ALA A 227 -12.97 -0.36 9.63
N GLU A 228 -13.44 -1.22 10.53
CA GLU A 228 -14.42 -2.25 10.21
C GLU A 228 -15.77 -1.67 9.71
N ARG A 229 -16.22 -0.57 10.28
CA ARG A 229 -17.41 0.15 9.79
C ARG A 229 -17.20 0.69 8.38
N ALA A 230 -16.05 1.30 8.12
CA ALA A 230 -15.70 1.82 6.79
C ALA A 230 -15.61 0.69 5.75
N LEU A 231 -14.95 -0.43 6.08
CA LEU A 231 -14.88 -1.62 5.23
C LEU A 231 -16.27 -2.15 4.90
N ARG A 232 -17.16 -2.26 5.89
CA ARG A 232 -18.56 -2.70 5.67
C ARG A 232 -19.33 -1.75 4.74
N ALA A 233 -19.15 -0.44 4.91
CA ALA A 233 -19.77 0.55 4.03
C ALA A 233 -19.26 0.41 2.60
N MET A 234 -17.94 0.22 2.43
CA MET A 234 -17.34 -0.01 1.14
C MET A 234 -17.83 -1.30 0.49
N HIS A 235 -17.90 -2.42 1.23
CA HIS A 235 -18.47 -3.67 0.73
C HIS A 235 -19.94 -3.53 0.29
N ALA A 236 -20.76 -2.79 1.06
CA ALA A 236 -22.15 -2.53 0.68
C ALA A 236 -22.24 -1.75 -0.63
N PHE A 237 -21.47 -0.67 -0.74
CA PHE A 237 -21.38 0.10 -1.99
C PHE A 237 -20.94 -0.77 -3.18
N LEU A 238 -19.88 -1.57 -3.01
CA LEU A 238 -19.36 -2.39 -4.10
C LEU A 238 -20.37 -3.44 -4.59
N ARG A 239 -21.15 -4.03 -3.70
CA ARG A 239 -22.24 -4.94 -4.11
C ARG A 239 -23.26 -4.25 -5.02
N GLU A 240 -23.71 -3.07 -4.63
CA GLU A 240 -24.66 -2.28 -5.43
C GLU A 240 -24.04 -1.84 -6.76
N HIS A 241 -22.80 -1.38 -6.71
CA HIS A 241 -22.06 -0.91 -7.87
C HIS A 241 -21.84 -2.04 -8.90
N MET A 242 -21.36 -3.20 -8.48
CA MET A 242 -21.18 -4.36 -9.34
C MET A 242 -22.51 -4.89 -9.90
N ALA A 243 -23.58 -4.89 -9.08
CA ALA A 243 -24.91 -5.26 -9.56
C ALA A 243 -25.44 -4.28 -10.63
N ARG A 244 -25.11 -3.00 -10.52
CA ARG A 244 -25.43 -1.99 -11.55
C ARG A 244 -24.65 -2.28 -12.83
N LEU A 245 -23.32 -2.47 -12.73
CA LEU A 245 -22.45 -2.70 -13.88
C LEU A 245 -22.72 -4.03 -14.60
N ARG A 246 -23.26 -5.04 -13.92
CA ARG A 246 -23.73 -6.27 -14.60
C ARG A 246 -24.96 -6.02 -15.49
N ARG A 247 -25.82 -5.07 -15.14
CA ARG A 247 -27.02 -4.73 -15.93
C ARG A 247 -26.71 -3.78 -17.08
N ASP A 248 -25.75 -2.90 -16.86
CA ASP A 248 -25.35 -1.86 -17.80
C ASP A 248 -23.80 -1.72 -17.77
N PRO A 249 -23.09 -2.63 -18.46
CA PRO A 249 -21.63 -2.65 -18.44
C PRO A 249 -21.05 -1.54 -19.32
N GLY A 250 -20.05 -0.84 -18.76
CA GLY A 250 -19.20 0.11 -19.48
C GLY A 250 -17.91 -0.53 -20.01
N GLU A 251 -16.94 0.31 -20.33
CA GLU A 251 -15.60 -0.10 -20.77
C GLU A 251 -14.58 -0.18 -19.61
N ASP A 252 -15.00 0.15 -18.41
CA ASP A 252 -14.16 0.16 -17.21
C ASP A 252 -13.74 -1.24 -16.75
N LEU A 253 -12.77 -1.28 -15.82
CA LEU A 253 -12.23 -2.55 -15.33
C LEU A 253 -13.29 -3.40 -14.60
N VAL A 254 -14.15 -2.79 -13.79
CA VAL A 254 -15.16 -3.55 -13.03
C VAL A 254 -16.18 -4.16 -13.97
N SER A 255 -16.65 -3.40 -14.98
CA SER A 255 -17.56 -3.87 -16.03
C SER A 255 -16.97 -5.09 -16.76
N ARG A 256 -15.68 -5.05 -17.09
CA ARG A 256 -14.98 -6.20 -17.72
C ARG A 256 -14.95 -7.42 -16.80
N LEU A 257 -14.67 -7.22 -15.50
CA LEU A 257 -14.58 -8.32 -14.53
C LEU A 257 -15.95 -8.95 -14.23
N VAL A 258 -17.04 -8.17 -14.19
CA VAL A 258 -18.39 -8.69 -13.95
C VAL A 258 -19.00 -9.36 -15.18
N SER A 259 -18.44 -9.10 -16.37
CA SER A 259 -18.91 -9.64 -17.68
C SER A 259 -18.05 -10.81 -18.20
N LEU A 260 -17.14 -11.33 -17.36
CA LEU A 260 -16.33 -12.49 -17.76
C LEU A 260 -17.21 -13.72 -18.05
N PRO A 261 -16.83 -14.59 -19.02
CA PRO A 261 -17.44 -15.88 -19.24
C PRO A 261 -17.42 -16.73 -17.96
N GLU A 262 -18.41 -17.64 -17.80
CA GLU A 262 -18.60 -18.41 -16.58
C GLU A 262 -17.38 -19.24 -16.16
N ASP A 263 -16.62 -19.76 -17.12
CA ASP A 263 -15.39 -20.53 -16.92
C ASP A 263 -14.17 -19.67 -16.48
N GLU A 264 -14.18 -18.36 -16.73
CA GLU A 264 -13.19 -17.41 -16.27
C GLU A 264 -13.67 -16.54 -15.08
N ALA A 265 -14.97 -16.59 -14.76
CA ALA A 265 -15.59 -15.71 -13.80
C ALA A 265 -14.98 -15.82 -12.39
N LEU A 266 -14.88 -14.67 -11.74
CA LEU A 266 -14.56 -14.61 -10.32
C LEU A 266 -15.82 -14.88 -9.50
N THR A 267 -15.69 -15.63 -8.42
CA THR A 267 -16.76 -15.70 -7.42
C THR A 267 -17.04 -14.30 -6.86
N GLU A 268 -18.23 -14.07 -6.32
CA GLU A 268 -18.61 -12.80 -5.67
C GLU A 268 -17.53 -12.35 -4.66
N ARG A 269 -17.02 -13.28 -3.86
CA ARG A 269 -16.00 -13.02 -2.85
C ARG A 269 -14.68 -12.59 -3.46
N GLU A 270 -14.23 -13.25 -4.51
CA GLU A 270 -12.99 -12.95 -5.24
C GLU A 270 -13.07 -11.61 -5.97
N LEU A 271 -14.21 -11.34 -6.60
CA LEU A 271 -14.47 -10.07 -7.28
C LEU A 271 -14.45 -8.91 -6.28
N HIS A 272 -15.15 -9.05 -5.14
CA HIS A 272 -15.11 -8.06 -4.07
C HIS A 272 -13.68 -7.82 -3.55
N ALA A 273 -12.93 -8.89 -3.25
CA ALA A 273 -11.57 -8.78 -2.76
C ALA A 273 -10.64 -8.10 -3.79
N THR A 274 -10.84 -8.40 -5.07
CA THR A 274 -10.06 -7.79 -6.17
C THR A 274 -10.34 -6.29 -6.28
N VAL A 275 -11.60 -5.88 -6.31
CA VAL A 275 -11.96 -4.45 -6.43
C VAL A 275 -11.56 -3.68 -5.17
N MET A 276 -11.75 -4.30 -3.97
CA MET A 276 -11.28 -3.73 -2.70
C MET A 276 -9.78 -3.48 -2.67
N LEU A 277 -8.99 -4.44 -3.18
CA LEU A 277 -7.54 -4.32 -3.26
C LEU A 277 -7.14 -3.17 -4.19
N LEU A 278 -7.73 -3.11 -5.38
CA LEU A 278 -7.41 -2.06 -6.36
C LEU A 278 -7.73 -0.66 -5.81
N LEU A 279 -8.84 -0.53 -5.12
CA LEU A 279 -9.19 0.72 -4.44
C LEU A 279 -8.21 1.05 -3.32
N GLY A 280 -8.03 0.14 -2.35
CA GLY A 280 -7.24 0.44 -1.15
C GLY A 280 -5.75 0.61 -1.42
N ALA A 281 -5.19 -0.18 -2.35
CA ALA A 281 -3.76 -0.12 -2.68
C ALA A 281 -3.42 0.97 -3.70
N GLY A 282 -4.38 1.37 -4.53
CA GLY A 282 -4.12 2.24 -5.68
C GLY A 282 -3.88 3.70 -5.29
N PHE A 283 -4.63 4.26 -4.34
CA PHE A 283 -4.49 5.70 -4.07
C PHE A 283 -3.57 6.03 -2.89
N GLU A 284 -3.57 5.23 -1.83
CA GLU A 284 -2.81 5.53 -0.61
C GLU A 284 -1.30 5.59 -0.87
N THR A 285 -0.79 4.68 -1.69
CA THR A 285 0.64 4.62 -2.03
C THR A 285 1.07 5.76 -2.95
N THR A 286 0.24 6.14 -3.92
CA THR A 286 0.52 7.26 -4.83
C THR A 286 0.40 8.61 -4.11
N MET A 287 -0.57 8.76 -3.19
CA MET A 287 -0.62 9.92 -2.30
C MET A 287 0.67 10.09 -1.51
N ASN A 288 1.20 8.99 -0.96
CA ASN A 288 2.46 9.02 -0.24
C ASN A 288 3.65 9.35 -1.16
N LEU A 289 3.67 8.85 -2.39
CA LEU A 289 4.67 9.21 -3.40
C LEU A 289 4.68 10.72 -3.67
N LEU A 290 3.51 11.31 -3.89
CA LEU A 290 3.38 12.76 -4.16
C LEU A 290 3.82 13.58 -2.95
N GLY A 291 3.36 13.25 -1.75
CA GLY A 291 3.72 13.96 -0.52
C GLY A 291 5.21 13.85 -0.20
N ASN A 292 5.79 12.64 -0.26
CA ASN A 292 7.22 12.41 -0.05
C ASN A 292 8.05 13.15 -1.11
N GLY A 293 7.58 13.13 -2.37
CA GLY A 293 8.22 13.84 -3.48
C GLY A 293 8.32 15.34 -3.24
N VAL A 294 7.23 15.98 -2.81
CA VAL A 294 7.24 17.43 -2.52
C VAL A 294 8.21 17.76 -1.39
N VAL A 295 8.24 16.99 -0.31
CA VAL A 295 9.17 17.24 0.81
C VAL A 295 10.62 17.06 0.39
N LEU A 296 10.93 16.01 -0.38
CA LEU A 296 12.28 15.77 -0.89
C LEU A 296 12.73 16.88 -1.84
N LEU A 297 11.88 17.28 -2.78
CA LEU A 297 12.19 18.33 -3.74
C LEU A 297 12.33 19.71 -3.08
N ASP A 298 11.48 20.01 -2.08
CA ASP A 298 11.62 21.27 -1.33
C ASP A 298 12.92 21.34 -0.55
N GLY A 299 13.36 20.21 0.02
CA GLY A 299 14.67 20.08 0.69
C GLY A 299 15.88 20.11 -0.27
N HIS A 300 15.67 19.93 -1.58
CA HIS A 300 16.73 19.91 -2.61
C HIS A 300 16.39 20.85 -3.76
N ARG A 301 16.29 22.11 -3.45
CA ARG A 301 15.71 23.14 -4.33
C ARG A 301 16.39 23.26 -5.69
N GLU A 302 17.69 23.16 -5.73
CA GLU A 302 18.47 23.21 -6.98
C GLU A 302 18.04 22.09 -7.95
N GLN A 303 17.82 20.89 -7.42
CA GLN A 303 17.35 19.76 -8.23
C GLN A 303 15.90 19.99 -8.71
N TRP A 304 15.03 20.55 -7.87
CA TRP A 304 13.67 20.90 -8.27
C TRP A 304 13.63 21.94 -9.39
N GLU A 305 14.50 22.96 -9.30
CA GLU A 305 14.64 23.99 -10.35
C GLU A 305 15.21 23.42 -11.64
N ALA A 306 16.18 22.51 -11.54
CA ALA A 306 16.70 21.78 -12.70
C ALA A 306 15.64 20.95 -13.42
N LEU A 307 14.74 20.28 -12.68
CA LEU A 307 13.61 19.53 -13.27
C LEU A 307 12.61 20.42 -14.00
N ARG A 308 12.37 21.65 -13.52
CA ARG A 308 11.53 22.63 -14.23
C ARG A 308 12.17 23.09 -15.52
N ALA A 309 13.49 23.28 -15.51
CA ALA A 309 14.23 23.67 -16.71
C ALA A 309 14.38 22.56 -17.74
N ALA A 310 14.37 21.28 -17.29
CA ALA A 310 14.52 20.11 -18.12
C ALA A 310 13.46 19.05 -17.79
N PRO A 311 12.20 19.19 -18.28
CA PRO A 311 11.06 18.33 -17.90
C PRO A 311 11.25 16.84 -18.19
N SER A 312 12.15 16.44 -19.09
CA SER A 312 12.49 15.03 -19.35
C SER A 312 13.12 14.31 -18.15
N GLY A 313 13.56 15.05 -17.12
CA GLY A 313 14.11 14.48 -15.89
C GLY A 313 13.08 13.91 -14.91
N TRP A 314 11.78 14.20 -15.09
CA TRP A 314 10.75 13.81 -14.13
C TRP A 314 10.59 12.30 -13.97
N ASP A 315 10.80 11.52 -15.02
CA ASP A 315 10.78 10.04 -14.92
C ASP A 315 11.85 9.55 -13.93
N GLY A 316 13.09 10.04 -14.06
CA GLY A 316 14.18 9.71 -13.15
C GLY A 316 13.92 10.20 -11.71
N ALA A 317 13.38 11.40 -11.58
CA ALA A 317 13.05 11.98 -10.28
C ALA A 317 12.01 11.15 -9.52
N VAL A 318 10.98 10.65 -10.18
CA VAL A 318 9.97 9.78 -9.57
C VAL A 318 10.58 8.45 -9.11
N GLU A 319 11.48 7.85 -9.89
CA GLU A 319 12.19 6.63 -9.48
C GLU A 319 13.08 6.90 -8.25
N GLU A 320 13.77 8.03 -8.21
CA GLU A 320 14.62 8.39 -7.06
C GLU A 320 13.78 8.70 -5.80
N ILE A 321 12.63 9.33 -5.93
CA ILE A 321 11.70 9.54 -4.82
C ILE A 321 11.23 8.18 -4.28
N LEU A 322 10.84 7.26 -5.15
CA LEU A 322 10.43 5.89 -4.80
C LEU A 322 11.56 5.12 -4.11
N ARG A 323 12.79 5.28 -4.56
CA ARG A 323 13.97 4.69 -3.95
C ARG A 323 14.24 5.30 -2.57
N HIS A 324 14.33 6.62 -2.51
CA HIS A 324 14.83 7.33 -1.34
C HIS A 324 13.85 7.32 -0.17
N ASP A 325 12.56 7.51 -0.40
CA ASP A 325 11.52 7.48 0.64
C ASP A 325 10.30 6.69 0.16
N SER A 326 10.47 5.36 0.08
CA SER A 326 9.49 4.44 -0.48
C SER A 326 8.13 4.54 0.23
N PRO A 327 7.01 4.70 -0.51
CA PRO A 327 5.67 4.67 0.07
C PRO A 327 5.33 3.40 0.83
N VAL A 328 5.86 2.24 0.39
CA VAL A 328 5.77 0.96 1.09
C VAL A 328 7.12 0.63 1.68
N GLN A 329 7.18 0.53 3.01
CA GLN A 329 8.42 0.31 3.75
C GLN A 329 8.71 -1.17 4.00
N ILE A 330 7.66 -1.97 4.14
CA ILE A 330 7.77 -3.35 4.63
C ILE A 330 6.87 -4.27 3.81
N THR A 331 7.37 -5.45 3.51
CA THR A 331 6.56 -6.58 3.07
C THR A 331 6.99 -7.86 3.78
N GLY A 332 6.27 -8.95 3.60
CA GLY A 332 6.59 -10.22 4.23
C GLY A 332 6.47 -11.39 3.28
N ARG A 333 7.28 -12.41 3.53
CA ARG A 333 7.21 -13.71 2.85
C ARG A 333 7.32 -14.82 3.87
N THR A 334 6.74 -15.96 3.56
CA THR A 334 6.82 -17.18 4.38
C THR A 334 7.45 -18.30 3.56
N ALA A 335 8.47 -18.94 4.09
CA ALA A 335 9.11 -20.08 3.43
C ALA A 335 8.11 -21.24 3.30
N THR A 336 7.92 -21.76 2.08
CA THR A 336 7.00 -22.88 1.77
C THR A 336 7.68 -24.24 1.92
N GLY A 337 9.02 -24.26 1.94
CA GLY A 337 9.86 -25.44 2.14
C GLY A 337 11.18 -25.03 2.79
N THR A 338 12.05 -25.99 3.07
CA THR A 338 13.42 -25.71 3.50
C THR A 338 14.18 -25.03 2.35
N VAL A 339 14.76 -23.87 2.59
CA VAL A 339 15.50 -23.07 1.61
C VAL A 339 16.75 -22.46 2.25
N SER A 340 17.84 -22.36 1.48
CA SER A 340 19.04 -21.64 1.91
C SER A 340 19.01 -20.21 1.39
N VAL A 341 19.12 -19.23 2.27
CA VAL A 341 19.15 -17.79 1.93
C VAL A 341 20.30 -17.14 2.70
N ALA A 342 21.17 -16.41 2.02
CA ALA A 342 22.33 -15.75 2.61
C ALA A 342 23.17 -16.72 3.49
N GLY A 343 23.34 -17.96 3.05
CA GLY A 343 24.09 -19.01 3.77
C GLY A 343 23.37 -19.62 4.98
N ARG A 344 22.13 -19.21 5.25
CA ARG A 344 21.32 -19.70 6.37
C ARG A 344 20.21 -20.63 5.89
N GLN A 345 20.04 -21.77 6.55
CA GLN A 345 18.89 -22.64 6.32
C GLN A 345 17.63 -22.04 6.97
N VAL A 346 16.60 -21.84 6.17
CA VAL A 346 15.29 -21.32 6.58
C VAL A 346 14.28 -22.46 6.51
N SER A 347 13.65 -22.78 7.63
CA SER A 347 12.65 -23.85 7.73
C SER A 347 11.29 -23.44 7.16
N PRO A 348 10.48 -24.41 6.70
CA PRO A 348 9.10 -24.16 6.28
C PRO A 348 8.31 -23.41 7.37
N GLY A 349 7.44 -22.50 6.97
CA GLY A 349 6.64 -21.67 7.88
C GLY A 349 7.38 -20.50 8.52
N THR A 350 8.70 -20.37 8.31
CA THR A 350 9.46 -19.21 8.79
C THR A 350 9.05 -17.97 8.00
N ARG A 351 8.59 -16.96 8.71
CA ARG A 351 8.28 -15.64 8.11
C ARG A 351 9.57 -14.83 7.99
N VAL A 352 9.73 -14.17 6.86
CA VAL A 352 10.78 -13.17 6.62
C VAL A 352 10.13 -11.81 6.38
N THR A 353 10.48 -10.85 7.23
CA THR A 353 10.15 -9.43 7.04
C THR A 353 11.18 -8.82 6.10
N VAL A 354 10.73 -8.33 4.97
CA VAL A 354 11.56 -7.66 3.95
C VAL A 354 11.40 -6.16 4.11
N LEU A 355 12.47 -5.47 4.45
CA LEU A 355 12.51 -4.03 4.64
C LEU A 355 12.81 -3.35 3.31
N LEU A 356 11.77 -3.01 2.54
CA LEU A 356 11.92 -2.38 1.22
C LEU A 356 12.61 -1.02 1.32
N GLY A 357 12.24 -0.20 2.33
CA GLY A 357 12.88 1.09 2.56
C GLY A 357 14.38 0.98 2.91
N ALA A 358 14.78 -0.09 3.61
CA ALA A 358 16.19 -0.38 3.87
C ALA A 358 16.91 -0.88 2.61
N ALA A 359 16.31 -1.84 1.90
CA ALA A 359 16.87 -2.39 0.67
C ALA A 359 17.11 -1.31 -0.40
N ASN A 360 16.22 -0.32 -0.48
CA ASN A 360 16.33 0.80 -1.41
C ASN A 360 17.42 1.83 -1.01
N ARG A 361 18.03 1.66 0.15
CA ARG A 361 19.20 2.42 0.61
C ARG A 361 20.39 1.51 0.91
N ASP A 362 20.47 0.36 0.25
CA ASP A 362 21.58 -0.57 0.41
C ASP A 362 22.85 -0.04 -0.29
N PRO A 363 23.96 0.21 0.46
CA PRO A 363 25.21 0.71 -0.13
C PRO A 363 25.87 -0.30 -1.09
N ASP A 364 25.53 -1.58 -1.02
CA ASP A 364 26.03 -2.58 -1.97
C ASP A 364 25.41 -2.42 -3.37
N VAL A 365 24.34 -1.61 -3.51
CA VAL A 365 23.64 -1.36 -4.77
C VAL A 365 23.65 0.13 -5.16
N PHE A 366 23.49 1.00 -4.18
CA PHE A 366 23.36 2.44 -4.41
C PHE A 366 24.52 3.20 -3.78
N ASP A 367 25.35 3.83 -4.59
CA ASP A 367 26.40 4.73 -4.10
C ASP A 367 25.78 5.91 -3.35
N GLU A 368 26.37 6.32 -2.21
CA GLU A 368 25.83 7.39 -1.35
C GLU A 368 24.31 7.23 -1.15
N PRO A 369 23.80 6.09 -0.59
CA PRO A 369 22.39 5.73 -0.63
C PRO A 369 21.47 6.71 0.12
N THR A 370 22.02 7.50 1.04
CA THR A 370 21.31 8.53 1.81
C THR A 370 21.20 9.86 1.06
N ARG A 371 21.96 10.04 -0.02
CA ARG A 371 21.89 11.23 -0.88
C ARG A 371 20.67 11.09 -1.81
N PHE A 372 19.84 12.12 -1.83
CA PHE A 372 18.80 12.29 -2.83
C PHE A 372 19.37 12.89 -4.10
N ASP A 373 19.20 12.21 -5.25
CA ASP A 373 19.77 12.62 -6.52
C ASP A 373 18.82 12.23 -7.67
N VAL A 374 18.08 13.21 -8.20
CA VAL A 374 17.10 13.01 -9.29
C VAL A 374 17.74 12.51 -10.59
N GLY A 375 19.06 12.64 -10.71
CA GLY A 375 19.86 12.14 -11.84
C GLY A 375 20.49 10.78 -11.59
N ARG A 376 20.18 10.09 -10.49
CA ARG A 376 20.77 8.79 -10.16
C ARG A 376 20.55 7.77 -11.27
N PRO A 377 21.62 7.20 -11.86
CA PRO A 377 21.50 6.35 -13.05
C PRO A 377 20.77 5.01 -12.76
N ASN A 378 20.92 4.48 -11.55
CA ASN A 378 20.34 3.20 -11.14
C ASN A 378 19.16 3.35 -10.15
N ALA A 379 18.49 4.51 -10.15
CA ALA A 379 17.32 4.71 -9.28
C ALA A 379 16.25 3.63 -9.50
N ARG A 380 16.08 3.14 -10.75
CA ARG A 380 15.11 2.11 -11.13
C ARG A 380 15.35 0.72 -10.54
N ASP A 381 16.54 0.46 -9.97
CA ASP A 381 16.86 -0.81 -9.33
C ASP A 381 16.17 -0.97 -7.96
N HIS A 382 15.43 0.05 -7.53
CA HIS A 382 14.69 0.01 -6.28
C HIS A 382 13.61 -1.10 -6.22
N LEU A 383 13.30 -1.55 -5.02
CA LEU A 383 12.27 -2.55 -4.71
C LEU A 383 10.96 -1.93 -4.19
N ALA A 384 10.71 -0.62 -4.39
CA ALA A 384 9.50 0.05 -3.89
C ALA A 384 8.19 -0.56 -4.43
N PHE A 385 8.24 -1.19 -5.61
CA PHE A 385 7.12 -1.93 -6.21
C PHE A 385 7.21 -3.45 -5.96
N SER A 386 8.02 -3.91 -4.99
CA SER A 386 8.33 -5.32 -4.77
C SER A 386 9.03 -5.97 -5.97
N ALA A 387 9.06 -7.29 -6.05
CA ALA A 387 9.61 -8.05 -7.17
C ALA A 387 8.90 -9.41 -7.31
N GLY A 388 9.21 -10.16 -8.39
CA GLY A 388 8.65 -11.48 -8.67
C GLY A 388 7.16 -11.42 -9.04
N ILE A 389 6.42 -12.47 -8.72
CA ILE A 389 5.01 -12.62 -9.10
C ILE A 389 4.10 -11.55 -8.48
N HIS A 390 4.48 -11.01 -7.30
CA HIS A 390 3.77 -9.92 -6.61
C HIS A 390 4.32 -8.53 -6.94
N TYR A 391 5.10 -8.36 -8.01
CA TYR A 391 5.45 -7.02 -8.49
C TYR A 391 4.20 -6.18 -8.69
N CYS A 392 4.19 -4.92 -8.26
CA CYS A 392 3.00 -4.06 -8.27
C CYS A 392 2.34 -4.00 -9.65
N VAL A 393 1.06 -4.36 -9.73
CA VAL A 393 0.31 -4.32 -11.01
C VAL A 393 0.10 -2.90 -11.49
N GLY A 394 -0.09 -1.95 -10.56
CA GLY A 394 -0.31 -0.53 -10.83
C GLY A 394 0.97 0.29 -10.99
N ALA A 395 2.17 -0.34 -11.04
CA ALA A 395 3.45 0.40 -11.06
C ALA A 395 3.55 1.42 -12.20
N GLY A 396 3.02 1.07 -13.40
CA GLY A 396 3.00 2.00 -14.53
C GLY A 396 2.10 3.21 -14.29
N LEU A 397 0.91 2.99 -13.74
CA LEU A 397 -0.04 4.07 -13.42
C LEU A 397 0.49 4.97 -12.31
N ALA A 398 1.05 4.39 -11.24
CA ALA A 398 1.64 5.15 -10.14
C ALA A 398 2.81 6.05 -10.60
N ARG A 399 3.64 5.57 -11.54
CA ARG A 399 4.69 6.39 -12.17
C ARG A 399 4.10 7.54 -12.98
N LEU A 400 3.10 7.25 -13.81
CA LEU A 400 2.41 8.26 -14.61
C LEU A 400 1.80 9.36 -13.72
N GLU A 401 1.10 8.98 -12.67
CA GLU A 401 0.53 9.91 -11.70
C GLU A 401 1.61 10.70 -10.94
N GLY A 402 2.71 10.04 -10.56
CA GLY A 402 3.86 10.69 -9.92
C GLY A 402 4.49 11.76 -10.82
N VAL A 403 4.78 11.41 -12.08
CA VAL A 403 5.37 12.32 -13.06
C VAL A 403 4.45 13.50 -13.35
N ILE A 404 3.21 13.25 -13.73
CA ILE A 404 2.26 14.31 -14.07
C ILE A 404 1.94 15.16 -12.85
N GLY A 405 1.65 14.51 -11.71
CA GLY A 405 1.24 15.22 -10.50
C GLY A 405 2.32 16.14 -9.94
N LEU A 406 3.57 15.68 -9.86
CA LEU A 406 4.68 16.50 -9.36
C LEU A 406 5.11 17.58 -10.36
N ARG A 407 5.14 17.24 -11.66
CA ARG A 407 5.47 18.19 -12.71
C ARG A 407 4.45 19.33 -12.77
N ALA A 408 3.17 19.03 -12.89
CA ALA A 408 2.11 20.01 -12.99
C ALA A 408 2.06 20.93 -11.75
N LEU A 409 2.21 20.36 -10.55
CA LEU A 409 2.31 21.12 -9.30
C LEU A 409 3.52 22.07 -9.31
N SER A 410 4.69 21.59 -9.76
CA SER A 410 5.94 22.34 -9.85
C SER A 410 5.86 23.51 -10.83
N GLU A 411 5.22 23.30 -11.98
CA GLU A 411 5.04 24.32 -13.02
C GLU A 411 4.03 25.38 -12.58
N ARG A 412 2.92 24.98 -11.95
CA ARG A 412 1.85 25.88 -11.49
C ARG A 412 2.27 26.73 -10.29
N PHE A 413 3.04 26.15 -9.36
CA PHE A 413 3.47 26.82 -8.13
C PHE A 413 4.99 26.79 -7.95
N PRO A 414 5.76 27.55 -8.75
CA PRO A 414 7.22 27.53 -8.70
C PRO A 414 7.80 28.02 -7.37
N ALA A 415 7.06 28.83 -6.62
CA ALA A 415 7.45 29.32 -5.30
C ALA A 415 7.01 28.43 -4.14
N LEU A 416 6.31 27.32 -4.41
CA LEU A 416 5.82 26.41 -3.37
C LEU A 416 6.93 26.06 -2.38
N ARG A 417 6.60 26.13 -1.07
CA ARG A 417 7.47 25.74 0.05
C ARG A 417 6.67 24.95 1.08
N VAL A 418 7.31 23.94 1.67
CA VAL A 418 6.79 23.33 2.89
C VAL A 418 6.80 24.37 4.01
N SER A 419 5.66 24.55 4.66
CA SER A 419 5.44 25.57 5.68
C SER A 419 4.91 24.94 6.97
N GLY A 420 5.61 25.19 8.08
CA GLY A 420 5.27 24.54 9.34
C GLY A 420 5.83 23.13 9.45
N ARG A 421 5.20 22.29 10.29
CA ARG A 421 5.66 20.93 10.57
C ARG A 421 4.79 19.90 9.84
N PRO A 422 5.29 19.18 8.85
CA PRO A 422 4.59 18.03 8.29
C PRO A 422 4.33 16.96 9.35
N VAL A 423 3.16 16.33 9.29
CA VAL A 423 2.78 15.27 10.23
C VAL A 423 2.78 13.95 9.48
N ARG A 424 3.63 13.00 9.92
CA ARG A 424 3.66 11.65 9.37
C ARG A 424 2.41 10.87 9.76
N ARG A 425 1.97 9.99 8.88
CA ARG A 425 0.87 9.07 9.15
C ARG A 425 1.25 8.07 10.23
N ASP A 426 0.28 7.69 11.06
CA ASP A 426 0.45 6.67 12.10
C ASP A 426 0.37 5.25 11.50
N LEU A 427 1.26 4.97 10.53
CA LEU A 427 1.40 3.68 9.83
C LEU A 427 2.87 3.29 9.72
N GLN A 428 3.16 1.99 9.87
CA GLN A 428 4.52 1.44 9.77
C GLN A 428 4.78 0.79 8.41
N THR A 429 3.77 0.11 7.87
CA THR A 429 3.88 -0.52 6.55
C THR A 429 3.93 0.50 5.43
N LEU A 430 3.18 1.60 5.58
CA LEU A 430 3.12 2.69 4.62
C LEU A 430 3.76 3.97 5.20
N ARG A 431 4.51 4.68 4.36
CA ARG A 431 5.21 5.92 4.74
C ARG A 431 4.80 7.10 3.87
N GLY A 432 4.23 8.09 4.50
CA GLY A 432 3.75 9.33 3.90
C GLY A 432 3.30 10.30 4.96
N PHE A 433 2.56 11.33 4.56
CA PHE A 433 2.08 12.38 5.44
C PHE A 433 0.56 12.31 5.63
N GLU A 434 0.12 12.56 6.86
CA GLU A 434 -1.28 12.83 7.19
C GLU A 434 -1.62 14.30 6.90
N HIS A 435 -0.68 15.19 7.25
CA HIS A 435 -0.78 16.61 6.96
C HIS A 435 0.55 17.13 6.39
N LEU A 436 0.46 17.85 5.28
CA LEU A 436 1.60 18.49 4.63
C LEU A 436 1.25 19.96 4.35
N PRO A 437 1.47 20.85 5.33
CA PRO A 437 1.22 22.26 5.13
C PRO A 437 2.23 22.86 4.16
N VAL A 438 1.75 23.55 3.14
CA VAL A 438 2.58 24.24 2.15
C VAL A 438 2.10 25.67 1.92
N GLN A 439 3.05 26.54 1.63
CA GLN A 439 2.82 27.90 1.13
C GLN A 439 2.97 27.83 -0.41
N LEU A 440 1.94 28.24 -1.15
CA LEU A 440 1.93 28.13 -2.62
C LEU A 440 2.67 29.28 -3.32
N ARG A 441 2.67 30.48 -2.68
CA ARG A 441 3.21 31.73 -3.22
C ARG A 441 3.99 32.49 -2.17
#